data_8dcc69d836433d7491d803218d53f101
#
_entry.id   8dcc69d836433d7491d803218d53f101
#
_cell.length_a   1.000
_cell.length_b   1.000
_cell.length_c   1.000
_cell.angle_alpha   90.00
_cell.angle_beta   90.00
_cell.angle_gamma   90.00
#
_symmetry.space_group_name_H-M   'P 1'
#
loop_
_entity.id
_entity.type
_entity.pdbx_description
1 polymer ?
#
loop_
_entity_poly.entity_id
_entity_poly.type
_entity_poly.pdbx_seq_one_letter_code
_entity_poly.pdbx_strand_id
1 'polypeptide(L)'
;MARVENGLITNKTSLPLGVLRLLNNPIVKKRNLSKYIKQLLREEKWLSKKKFQNLYLVGGTWRALFKLHLFQNKHPVHIIHQYSVNYETISSFVEKIASFNKAKLKTVEYISESRTPYLPYSSIILDEIMKVTNPKNIICSISGIREGSLAKDYFKNIDNSQVFEKSLEYISKKRGDLGLTYKKYHEFIKPVFDGNEHFDEKLLNLACVLSHMDWGLGAFQKAELVFQETLNTPLLRLSHKERIQIALSCYWRYCSIKYNPKIEYLTFLNNNEIFSSKQVGAALRFAHSLTSISTIFLEEFKLYKRGNSVFLKIPAQHQEIISKQVTKRFKALARELFLEPRVIYSNN
;
A
#
# COMPACT_ATOMS: atom_id res chain seq x y z
N MET A 1 16.96 -3.91 -18.71
CA MET A 1 15.94 -4.80 -18.10
C MET A 1 16.65 -5.75 -17.16
N ALA A 2 15.99 -6.20 -16.09
CA ALA A 2 16.54 -7.17 -15.15
C ALA A 2 15.46 -8.18 -14.74
N ARG A 3 15.85 -9.43 -14.59
CA ARG A 3 15.04 -10.50 -14.03
C ARG A 3 15.43 -10.68 -12.58
N VAL A 4 14.44 -10.72 -11.71
CA VAL A 4 14.63 -10.90 -10.27
C VAL A 4 13.87 -12.16 -9.84
N GLU A 5 14.56 -13.08 -9.18
CA GLU A 5 13.99 -14.29 -8.58
C GLU A 5 14.48 -14.38 -7.14
N ASN A 6 13.56 -14.55 -6.19
CA ASN A 6 13.86 -14.62 -4.76
C ASN A 6 14.74 -13.45 -4.25
N GLY A 7 14.48 -12.24 -4.76
CA GLY A 7 15.25 -11.04 -4.38
C GLY A 7 16.61 -10.88 -5.06
N LEU A 8 17.04 -11.84 -5.89
CA LEU A 8 18.33 -11.81 -6.59
C LEU A 8 18.14 -11.52 -8.08
N ILE A 9 19.08 -10.75 -8.66
CA ILE A 9 19.11 -10.50 -10.09
C ILE A 9 19.75 -11.73 -10.77
N THR A 10 18.95 -12.46 -11.55
CA THR A 10 19.40 -13.64 -12.29
C THR A 10 19.83 -13.34 -13.72
N ASN A 11 19.22 -12.35 -14.36
CA ASN A 11 19.57 -11.88 -15.69
C ASN A 11 19.46 -10.36 -15.77
N LYS A 12 20.31 -9.74 -16.56
CA LYS A 12 20.25 -8.29 -16.85
C LYS A 12 20.69 -8.00 -18.27
N THR A 13 20.05 -7.00 -18.90
CA THR A 13 20.45 -6.47 -20.20
C THR A 13 20.17 -4.98 -20.30
N SER A 14 20.90 -4.30 -21.18
CA SER A 14 20.67 -2.89 -21.52
C SER A 14 20.41 -2.79 -23.03
N LEU A 15 19.15 -2.47 -23.36
CA LEU A 15 18.70 -2.30 -24.74
C LEU A 15 18.55 -0.82 -25.08
N PRO A 16 18.79 -0.40 -26.35
CA PRO A 16 18.67 0.99 -26.78
C PRO A 16 17.22 1.42 -26.99
N LEU A 17 16.32 1.09 -26.03
CA LEU A 17 14.87 1.32 -26.09
C LEU A 17 14.40 2.58 -25.35
N GLY A 18 15.31 3.47 -24.95
CA GLY A 18 14.92 4.74 -24.36
C GLY A 18 14.18 5.62 -25.40
N VAL A 19 13.02 6.18 -25.01
CA VAL A 19 12.14 6.95 -25.92
C VAL A 19 12.90 8.07 -26.64
N LEU A 20 13.72 8.85 -25.93
CA LEU A 20 14.53 9.90 -26.51
C LEU A 20 15.58 9.35 -27.52
N ARG A 21 16.18 8.23 -27.22
CA ARG A 21 17.14 7.58 -28.12
C ARG A 21 16.45 7.10 -29.40
N LEU A 22 15.26 6.53 -29.28
CA LEU A 22 14.49 6.07 -30.44
C LEU A 22 14.00 7.22 -31.32
N LEU A 23 13.59 8.33 -30.73
CA LEU A 23 13.17 9.53 -31.46
C LEU A 23 14.32 10.19 -32.24
N ASN A 24 15.52 10.17 -31.69
CA ASN A 24 16.71 10.74 -32.30
C ASN A 24 17.45 9.76 -33.25
N ASN A 25 16.93 8.53 -33.40
CA ASN A 25 17.53 7.56 -34.30
C ASN A 25 16.99 7.74 -35.73
N PRO A 26 17.81 8.18 -36.71
CA PRO A 26 17.36 8.45 -38.06
C PRO A 26 16.90 7.20 -38.83
N ILE A 27 17.31 6.03 -38.37
CA ILE A 27 16.98 4.73 -38.99
C ILE A 27 15.58 4.27 -38.53
N VAL A 28 15.12 4.71 -37.37
CA VAL A 28 13.89 4.22 -36.75
C VAL A 28 12.74 5.20 -36.99
N LYS A 29 11.98 4.99 -38.07
CA LYS A 29 10.70 5.71 -38.27
C LYS A 29 9.59 5.07 -37.42
N LYS A 30 8.59 5.86 -36.97
CA LYS A 30 7.49 5.37 -36.13
C LYS A 30 6.81 4.12 -36.71
N ARG A 31 6.63 4.03 -38.05
CA ARG A 31 6.03 2.87 -38.74
C ARG A 31 6.82 1.56 -38.60
N ASN A 32 8.14 1.63 -38.35
CA ASN A 32 9.01 0.47 -38.23
C ASN A 32 9.44 0.20 -36.77
N LEU A 33 8.95 1.01 -35.83
CA LEU A 33 9.40 1.00 -34.42
C LEU A 33 9.11 -0.35 -33.76
N SER A 34 7.90 -0.87 -33.92
CA SER A 34 7.49 -2.19 -33.38
C SER A 34 8.42 -3.31 -33.87
N LYS A 35 8.68 -3.35 -35.18
CA LYS A 35 9.58 -4.35 -35.79
C LYS A 35 11.00 -4.27 -35.21
N TYR A 36 11.53 -3.06 -35.07
CA TYR A 36 12.86 -2.82 -34.51
C TYR A 36 12.95 -3.26 -33.04
N ILE A 37 11.97 -2.88 -32.21
CA ILE A 37 11.92 -3.28 -30.80
C ILE A 37 11.83 -4.80 -30.67
N LYS A 38 10.94 -5.43 -31.46
CA LYS A 38 10.76 -6.89 -31.46
C LYS A 38 12.04 -7.63 -31.82
N GLN A 39 12.82 -7.11 -32.76
CA GLN A 39 14.12 -7.70 -33.11
C GLN A 39 15.08 -7.65 -31.92
N LEU A 40 15.27 -6.50 -31.30
CA LEU A 40 16.14 -6.34 -30.12
C LEU A 40 15.72 -7.23 -28.93
N LEU A 41 14.42 -7.36 -28.69
CA LEU A 41 13.93 -8.20 -27.60
C LEU A 41 14.14 -9.69 -27.86
N ARG A 42 14.10 -10.14 -29.13
CA ARG A 42 14.33 -11.55 -29.51
C ARG A 42 15.78 -12.00 -29.31
N GLU A 43 16.73 -11.08 -29.37
CA GLU A 43 18.14 -11.37 -29.10
C GLU A 43 18.36 -11.79 -27.65
N GLU A 44 17.47 -11.36 -26.73
CA GLU A 44 17.50 -11.67 -25.30
C GLU A 44 16.67 -12.92 -25.00
N LYS A 45 17.20 -14.09 -25.25
CA LYS A 45 16.52 -15.40 -25.13
C LYS A 45 15.83 -15.62 -23.78
N TRP A 46 16.32 -15.02 -22.69
CA TRP A 46 15.75 -15.17 -21.36
C TRP A 46 14.39 -14.46 -21.17
N LEU A 47 14.07 -13.46 -22.00
CA LEU A 47 12.80 -12.72 -21.95
C LEU A 47 11.60 -13.57 -22.37
N SER A 48 11.80 -14.55 -23.27
CA SER A 48 10.71 -15.38 -23.81
C SER A 48 10.63 -16.78 -23.18
N LYS A 49 11.60 -17.17 -22.34
CA LYS A 49 11.70 -18.55 -21.83
C LYS A 49 10.65 -18.94 -20.79
N LYS A 50 10.08 -17.98 -20.07
CA LYS A 50 9.08 -18.23 -19.01
C LYS A 50 8.04 -17.12 -19.00
N LYS A 51 6.81 -17.41 -18.56
CA LYS A 51 5.82 -16.41 -18.19
C LYS A 51 6.26 -15.70 -16.90
N PHE A 52 6.22 -14.38 -16.91
CA PHE A 52 6.55 -13.59 -15.73
C PHE A 52 5.28 -13.30 -14.93
N GLN A 53 5.38 -13.36 -13.60
CA GLN A 53 4.26 -12.99 -12.74
C GLN A 53 4.02 -11.48 -12.81
N ASN A 54 5.07 -10.70 -12.69
CA ASN A 54 5.00 -9.24 -12.63
C ASN A 54 6.05 -8.59 -13.53
N LEU A 55 5.66 -7.52 -14.23
CA LEU A 55 6.54 -6.61 -14.95
C LEU A 55 6.55 -5.27 -14.21
N TYR A 56 7.67 -4.93 -13.56
CA TYR A 56 7.83 -3.65 -12.86
C TYR A 56 8.35 -2.58 -13.81
N LEU A 57 7.60 -1.49 -13.96
CA LEU A 57 7.95 -0.33 -14.77
C LEU A 57 8.57 0.76 -13.91
N VAL A 58 9.81 1.12 -14.22
CA VAL A 58 10.60 2.11 -13.50
C VAL A 58 11.02 3.22 -14.47
N GLY A 59 10.67 4.45 -14.18
CA GLY A 59 11.05 5.61 -14.99
C GLY A 59 9.91 6.60 -15.26
N GLY A 60 10.29 7.83 -15.65
CA GLY A 60 9.36 8.95 -15.76
C GLY A 60 8.29 8.79 -16.83
N THR A 61 8.63 8.16 -17.95
CA THR A 61 7.69 7.96 -19.07
C THR A 61 6.64 6.91 -18.72
N TRP A 62 7.04 5.82 -18.06
CA TRP A 62 6.11 4.80 -17.56
C TRP A 62 5.15 5.38 -16.52
N ARG A 63 5.67 6.21 -15.60
CA ARG A 63 4.84 6.90 -14.61
C ARG A 63 3.79 7.81 -15.25
N ALA A 64 4.16 8.52 -16.33
CA ALA A 64 3.21 9.33 -17.07
C ALA A 64 2.10 8.50 -17.71
N LEU A 65 2.45 7.39 -18.38
CA LEU A 65 1.49 6.48 -19.00
C LEU A 65 0.52 5.88 -17.96
N PHE A 66 1.04 5.39 -16.84
CA PHE A 66 0.23 4.79 -15.78
C PHE A 66 -0.60 5.84 -15.01
N LYS A 67 -0.10 7.07 -14.89
CA LYS A 67 -0.88 8.18 -14.33
C LYS A 67 -2.10 8.46 -15.19
N LEU A 68 -1.93 8.50 -16.52
CA LEU A 68 -3.04 8.69 -17.45
C LEU A 68 -4.08 7.56 -17.33
N HIS A 69 -3.63 6.30 -17.29
CA HIS A 69 -4.50 5.14 -17.12
C HIS A 69 -5.29 5.21 -15.79
N LEU A 70 -4.62 5.53 -14.68
CA LEU A 70 -5.20 5.65 -13.35
C LEU A 70 -6.34 6.69 -13.32
N PHE A 71 -6.11 7.88 -13.88
CA PHE A 71 -7.12 8.95 -13.92
C PHE A 71 -8.27 8.65 -14.88
N GLN A 72 -7.99 8.09 -16.06
CA GLN A 72 -9.06 7.71 -17.01
C GLN A 72 -9.99 6.63 -16.44
N ASN A 73 -9.47 5.74 -15.61
CA ASN A 73 -10.26 4.70 -14.93
C ASN A 73 -10.85 5.16 -13.58
N LYS A 74 -10.74 6.45 -13.23
CA LYS A 74 -11.25 7.01 -11.97
C LYS A 74 -10.85 6.17 -10.75
N HIS A 75 -9.59 5.71 -10.75
CA HIS A 75 -9.08 4.85 -9.67
C HIS A 75 -9.06 5.63 -8.35
N PRO A 76 -9.58 5.11 -7.23
CA PRO A 76 -9.74 5.87 -5.98
C PRO A 76 -8.41 6.28 -5.33
N VAL A 77 -7.35 5.49 -5.52
CA VAL A 77 -6.01 5.78 -4.99
C VAL A 77 -5.16 6.45 -6.05
N HIS A 78 -4.84 7.73 -5.87
CA HIS A 78 -4.13 8.54 -6.87
C HIS A 78 -2.60 8.41 -6.80
N ILE A 79 -2.08 7.41 -6.09
CA ILE A 79 -0.66 7.10 -6.02
C ILE A 79 -0.29 6.14 -7.15
N ILE A 80 0.80 6.41 -7.87
CA ILE A 80 1.26 5.55 -8.95
C ILE A 80 2.08 4.36 -8.42
N HIS A 81 2.71 4.51 -7.24
CA HIS A 81 3.53 3.46 -6.65
C HIS A 81 2.69 2.23 -6.33
N GLN A 82 3.11 1.06 -6.83
CA GLN A 82 2.38 -0.21 -6.72
C GLN A 82 1.00 -0.21 -7.41
N TYR A 83 0.73 0.77 -8.29
CA TYR A 83 -0.43 0.67 -9.17
C TYR A 83 -0.22 -0.50 -10.13
N SER A 84 -1.06 -1.51 -9.99
CA SER A 84 -0.99 -2.78 -10.72
C SER A 84 -2.18 -2.94 -11.64
N VAL A 85 -1.92 -3.30 -12.89
CA VAL A 85 -2.94 -3.55 -13.92
C VAL A 85 -2.64 -4.90 -14.56
N ASN A 86 -3.67 -5.69 -14.86
CA ASN A 86 -3.48 -6.96 -15.58
C ASN A 86 -3.13 -6.73 -17.05
N TYR A 87 -2.61 -7.78 -17.69
CA TYR A 87 -2.14 -7.73 -19.09
C TYR A 87 -3.26 -7.27 -20.05
N GLU A 88 -4.44 -7.86 -19.95
CA GLU A 88 -5.55 -7.61 -20.89
C GLU A 88 -5.99 -6.14 -20.83
N THR A 89 -6.17 -5.62 -19.62
CA THR A 89 -6.61 -4.24 -19.40
C THR A 89 -5.59 -3.23 -19.91
N ILE A 90 -4.30 -3.44 -19.62
CA ILE A 90 -3.26 -2.48 -20.04
C ILE A 90 -2.94 -2.59 -21.52
N SER A 91 -3.07 -3.77 -22.14
CA SER A 91 -2.82 -3.99 -23.57
C SER A 91 -3.74 -3.11 -24.43
N SER A 92 -5.04 -3.16 -24.21
CA SER A 92 -6.01 -2.32 -24.93
C SER A 92 -5.75 -0.82 -24.74
N PHE A 93 -5.33 -0.42 -23.54
CA PHE A 93 -4.99 0.97 -23.25
C PHE A 93 -3.72 1.43 -24.00
N VAL A 94 -2.64 0.65 -23.98
CA VAL A 94 -1.40 1.03 -24.66
C VAL A 94 -1.55 1.04 -26.17
N GLU A 95 -2.33 0.14 -26.76
CA GLU A 95 -2.68 0.15 -28.19
C GLU A 95 -3.42 1.44 -28.57
N LYS A 96 -4.41 1.84 -27.77
CA LYS A 96 -5.14 3.11 -27.94
C LYS A 96 -4.20 4.31 -27.90
N ILE A 97 -3.31 4.40 -26.90
CA ILE A 97 -2.39 5.52 -26.76
C ILE A 97 -1.33 5.54 -27.88
N ALA A 98 -0.86 4.36 -28.33
CA ALA A 98 0.06 4.24 -29.45
C ALA A 98 -0.48 4.87 -30.74
N SER A 99 -1.81 4.85 -30.95
CA SER A 99 -2.48 5.44 -32.10
C SER A 99 -2.67 6.95 -32.02
N PHE A 100 -2.40 7.60 -30.89
CA PHE A 100 -2.63 9.03 -30.71
C PHE A 100 -1.78 9.88 -31.67
N ASN A 101 -2.44 10.82 -32.34
CA ASN A 101 -1.82 11.86 -33.13
C ASN A 101 -1.63 13.17 -32.31
N LYS A 102 -1.00 14.18 -32.91
CA LYS A 102 -0.75 15.47 -32.24
C LYS A 102 -2.03 16.14 -31.70
N ALA A 103 -3.16 16.03 -32.42
CA ALA A 103 -4.42 16.64 -31.98
C ALA A 103 -4.95 15.94 -30.71
N LYS A 104 -4.98 14.60 -30.68
CA LYS A 104 -5.38 13.83 -29.51
C LYS A 104 -4.42 14.01 -28.33
N LEU A 105 -3.13 14.18 -28.58
CA LEU A 105 -2.15 14.44 -27.50
C LEU A 105 -2.39 15.78 -26.81
N LYS A 106 -2.89 16.80 -27.49
CA LYS A 106 -3.26 18.09 -26.87
C LYS A 106 -4.44 18.00 -25.91
N THR A 107 -5.29 17.00 -26.03
CA THR A 107 -6.43 16.77 -25.12
C THR A 107 -6.10 15.89 -23.92
N VAL A 108 -4.83 15.47 -23.78
CA VAL A 108 -4.40 14.64 -22.65
C VAL A 108 -4.20 15.51 -21.42
N GLU A 109 -5.00 15.25 -20.41
CA GLU A 109 -4.92 15.87 -19.09
C GLU A 109 -4.05 15.04 -18.12
N TYR A 110 -3.70 15.64 -16.98
CA TYR A 110 -2.96 15.03 -15.87
C TYR A 110 -1.49 14.70 -16.14
N ILE A 111 -0.99 14.93 -17.36
CA ILE A 111 0.39 14.68 -17.78
C ILE A 111 1.05 16.00 -18.18
N SER A 112 2.32 16.17 -17.81
CA SER A 112 3.05 17.38 -18.22
C SER A 112 3.22 17.44 -19.74
N GLU A 113 3.09 18.63 -20.32
CA GLU A 113 3.25 18.87 -21.74
C GLU A 113 4.59 18.34 -22.28
N SER A 114 5.66 18.42 -21.49
CA SER A 114 6.97 17.89 -21.85
C SER A 114 7.03 16.37 -22.03
N ARG A 115 6.06 15.62 -21.46
CA ARG A 115 6.01 14.14 -21.54
C ARG A 115 4.95 13.64 -22.51
N THR A 116 3.92 14.41 -22.74
CA THR A 116 2.79 14.03 -23.61
C THR A 116 3.23 13.56 -25.00
N PRO A 117 4.21 14.17 -25.70
CA PRO A 117 4.66 13.73 -27.01
C PRO A 117 5.28 12.33 -27.04
N TYR A 118 5.74 11.84 -25.87
CA TYR A 118 6.42 10.53 -25.76
C TYR A 118 5.46 9.38 -25.49
N LEU A 119 4.21 9.64 -25.12
CA LEU A 119 3.22 8.61 -24.77
C LEU A 119 3.01 7.55 -25.87
N PRO A 120 2.84 7.91 -27.16
CA PRO A 120 2.68 6.90 -28.19
C PRO A 120 3.89 5.97 -28.36
N TYR A 121 5.09 6.53 -28.24
CA TYR A 121 6.32 5.74 -28.37
C TYR A 121 6.53 4.81 -27.18
N SER A 122 6.29 5.32 -25.98
CA SER A 122 6.36 4.48 -24.77
C SER A 122 5.32 3.36 -24.80
N SER A 123 4.13 3.63 -25.32
CA SER A 123 3.09 2.63 -25.47
C SER A 123 3.51 1.50 -26.43
N ILE A 124 4.10 1.83 -27.57
CA ILE A 124 4.63 0.82 -28.51
C ILE A 124 5.74 -0.02 -27.86
N ILE A 125 6.65 0.63 -27.09
CA ILE A 125 7.72 -0.08 -26.39
C ILE A 125 7.13 -1.04 -25.34
N LEU A 126 6.18 -0.58 -24.54
CA LEU A 126 5.56 -1.40 -23.52
C LEU A 126 4.80 -2.59 -24.11
N ASP A 127 4.05 -2.35 -25.18
CA ASP A 127 3.28 -3.38 -25.88
C ASP A 127 4.21 -4.51 -26.39
N GLU A 128 5.32 -4.18 -27.05
CA GLU A 128 6.27 -5.17 -27.53
C GLU A 128 6.97 -5.92 -26.38
N ILE A 129 7.30 -5.24 -25.27
CA ILE A 129 7.85 -5.88 -24.07
C ILE A 129 6.84 -6.87 -23.50
N MET A 130 5.56 -6.46 -23.36
CA MET A 130 4.50 -7.30 -22.83
C MET A 130 4.25 -8.54 -23.71
N LYS A 131 4.25 -8.38 -25.03
CA LYS A 131 4.09 -9.50 -25.99
C LYS A 131 5.19 -10.54 -25.86
N VAL A 132 6.43 -10.13 -25.61
CA VAL A 132 7.57 -11.05 -25.46
C VAL A 132 7.62 -11.68 -24.07
N THR A 133 7.36 -10.90 -23.01
CA THR A 133 7.51 -11.35 -21.61
C THR A 133 6.26 -12.00 -21.04
N ASN A 134 5.09 -11.76 -21.64
CA ASN A 134 3.78 -12.28 -21.24
C ASN A 134 3.54 -12.22 -19.71
N PRO A 135 3.62 -11.04 -19.08
CA PRO A 135 3.46 -10.90 -17.64
C PRO A 135 1.98 -11.00 -17.25
N LYS A 136 1.69 -11.53 -16.05
CA LYS A 136 0.33 -11.51 -15.52
C LYS A 136 -0.11 -10.09 -15.12
N ASN A 137 0.78 -9.37 -14.42
CA ASN A 137 0.53 -8.01 -13.95
C ASN A 137 1.64 -7.06 -14.39
N ILE A 138 1.25 -5.82 -14.65
CA ILE A 138 2.17 -4.72 -14.93
C ILE A 138 2.04 -3.71 -13.80
N ILE A 139 3.16 -3.42 -13.12
CA ILE A 139 3.19 -2.65 -11.88
C ILE A 139 4.08 -1.43 -12.07
N CYS A 140 3.58 -0.25 -11.75
CA CYS A 140 4.37 0.97 -11.80
C CYS A 140 5.07 1.27 -10.48
N SER A 141 6.36 1.63 -10.54
CA SER A 141 7.15 2.05 -9.38
C SER A 141 7.58 3.50 -9.47
N ILE A 142 7.48 4.22 -8.33
CA ILE A 142 8.09 5.55 -8.19
C ILE A 142 9.57 5.46 -7.82
N SER A 143 9.99 4.35 -7.21
CA SER A 143 11.38 4.12 -6.85
C SER A 143 12.19 3.73 -8.07
N GLY A 144 13.34 4.37 -8.26
CA GLY A 144 14.23 4.17 -9.39
C GLY A 144 15.67 3.86 -8.95
N ILE A 145 16.62 4.13 -9.84
CA ILE A 145 18.04 3.86 -9.63
C ILE A 145 18.57 4.62 -8.41
N ARG A 146 18.14 5.88 -8.19
CA ARG A 146 18.58 6.70 -7.06
C ARG A 146 18.16 6.08 -5.73
N GLU A 147 16.88 5.76 -5.61
CA GLU A 147 16.32 5.14 -4.41
C GLU A 147 16.94 3.76 -4.16
N GLY A 148 17.16 2.99 -5.24
CA GLY A 148 17.82 1.69 -5.16
C GLY A 148 19.29 1.78 -4.72
N SER A 149 20.03 2.79 -5.19
CA SER A 149 21.42 3.03 -4.79
C SER A 149 21.50 3.39 -3.30
N LEU A 150 20.66 4.35 -2.86
CA LEU A 150 20.59 4.74 -1.45
C LEU A 150 20.17 3.57 -0.55
N ALA A 151 19.19 2.78 -0.98
CA ALA A 151 18.76 1.61 -0.24
C ALA A 151 19.88 0.56 -0.11
N LYS A 152 20.67 0.33 -1.17
CA LYS A 152 21.80 -0.60 -1.14
C LYS A 152 22.82 -0.20 -0.08
N ASP A 153 23.14 1.09 0.02
CA ASP A 153 24.12 1.58 0.99
C ASP A 153 23.56 1.57 2.43
N TYR A 154 22.30 1.99 2.58
CA TYR A 154 21.64 2.06 3.89
C TYR A 154 21.34 0.67 4.47
N PHE A 155 20.95 -0.28 3.63
CA PHE A 155 20.57 -1.64 4.04
C PHE A 155 21.69 -2.68 3.82
N LYS A 156 22.94 -2.25 3.61
CA LYS A 156 24.08 -3.14 3.27
C LYS A 156 24.27 -4.29 4.27
N ASN A 157 23.95 -4.05 5.56
CA ASN A 157 24.10 -5.00 6.66
C ASN A 157 22.75 -5.40 7.29
N ILE A 158 21.64 -5.16 6.59
CA ILE A 158 20.29 -5.43 7.11
C ILE A 158 19.66 -6.51 6.26
N ASP A 159 19.21 -7.59 6.90
CA ASP A 159 18.45 -8.64 6.22
C ASP A 159 17.11 -8.08 5.67
N ASN A 160 16.66 -8.63 4.55
CA ASN A 160 15.40 -8.27 3.91
C ASN A 160 14.19 -8.37 4.85
N SER A 161 14.22 -9.28 5.82
CA SER A 161 13.19 -9.41 6.88
C SER A 161 13.16 -8.19 7.81
N GLN A 162 14.31 -7.60 8.10
CA GLN A 162 14.45 -6.45 9.00
C GLN A 162 14.11 -5.11 8.32
N VAL A 163 14.11 -5.06 6.97
CA VAL A 163 13.80 -3.82 6.22
C VAL A 163 12.42 -3.29 6.56
N PHE A 164 11.45 -4.18 6.74
CA PHE A 164 10.09 -3.79 7.10
C PHE A 164 10.03 -3.15 8.49
N GLU A 165 10.61 -3.80 9.51
CA GLU A 165 10.66 -3.28 10.88
C GLU A 165 11.39 -1.92 10.96
N LYS A 166 12.53 -1.78 10.30
CA LYS A 166 13.26 -0.50 10.22
C LYS A 166 12.43 0.60 9.55
N SER A 167 11.62 0.24 8.55
CA SER A 167 10.71 1.18 7.90
C SER A 167 9.60 1.64 8.85
N LEU A 168 9.03 0.74 9.65
CA LEU A 168 8.04 1.08 10.68
C LEU A 168 8.62 2.02 11.74
N GLU A 169 9.79 1.71 12.26
CA GLU A 169 10.49 2.54 13.24
C GLU A 169 10.78 3.95 12.70
N TYR A 170 11.23 4.03 11.44
CA TYR A 170 11.49 5.32 10.79
C TYR A 170 10.20 6.15 10.67
N ILE A 171 9.10 5.53 10.23
CA ILE A 171 7.81 6.21 10.07
C ILE A 171 7.26 6.66 11.43
N SER A 172 7.34 5.79 12.44
CA SER A 172 6.92 6.09 13.82
C SER A 172 7.64 7.32 14.36
N LYS A 173 8.97 7.32 14.29
CA LYS A 173 9.81 8.45 14.73
C LYS A 173 9.50 9.74 13.96
N LYS A 174 9.30 9.65 12.65
CA LYS A 174 8.93 10.80 11.80
C LYS A 174 7.57 11.39 12.20
N ARG A 175 6.67 10.60 12.79
CA ARG A 175 5.37 11.02 13.30
C ARG A 175 5.40 11.49 14.77
N GLY A 176 6.59 11.61 15.35
CA GLY A 176 6.77 12.08 16.73
C GLY A 176 6.67 10.98 17.79
N ASP A 177 6.45 9.72 17.40
CA ASP A 177 6.45 8.57 18.32
C ASP A 177 7.89 8.08 18.59
N LEU A 178 8.65 8.85 19.33
CA LEU A 178 10.05 8.54 19.65
C LEU A 178 10.19 7.30 20.54
N GLY A 179 9.17 6.99 21.33
CA GLY A 179 9.12 5.82 22.22
C GLY A 179 8.69 4.54 21.56
N LEU A 180 8.39 4.56 20.24
CA LEU A 180 7.88 3.40 19.49
C LEU A 180 6.64 2.78 20.15
N THR A 181 5.73 3.62 20.63
CA THR A 181 4.51 3.22 21.36
C THR A 181 3.59 2.34 20.51
N TYR A 182 3.72 2.38 19.18
CA TYR A 182 2.99 1.51 18.28
C TYR A 182 3.21 0.01 18.59
N LYS A 183 4.41 -0.38 19.08
CA LYS A 183 4.70 -1.77 19.47
C LYS A 183 3.82 -2.22 20.62
N LYS A 184 3.63 -1.36 21.63
CA LYS A 184 2.73 -1.65 22.76
C LYS A 184 1.29 -1.83 22.32
N TYR A 185 0.80 -1.00 21.39
CA TYR A 185 -0.53 -1.17 20.80
C TYR A 185 -0.64 -2.48 20.04
N HIS A 186 0.35 -2.81 19.21
CA HIS A 186 0.39 -4.05 18.46
C HIS A 186 0.34 -5.27 19.38
N GLU A 187 1.23 -5.37 20.36
CA GLU A 187 1.31 -6.46 21.33
C GLU A 187 0.01 -6.65 22.12
N PHE A 188 -0.60 -5.54 22.53
CA PHE A 188 -1.85 -5.55 23.27
C PHE A 188 -3.04 -6.04 22.43
N ILE A 189 -3.12 -5.62 21.16
CA ILE A 189 -4.26 -5.91 20.28
C ILE A 189 -4.13 -7.26 19.58
N LYS A 190 -2.93 -7.67 19.17
CA LYS A 190 -2.68 -8.86 18.35
C LYS A 190 -3.40 -10.12 18.85
N PRO A 191 -3.43 -10.46 20.17
CA PRO A 191 -4.01 -11.71 20.64
C PRO A 191 -5.50 -11.91 20.33
N VAL A 192 -6.27 -10.86 20.05
CA VAL A 192 -7.68 -11.01 19.67
C VAL A 192 -7.88 -11.48 18.24
N PHE A 193 -6.83 -11.41 17.42
CA PHE A 193 -6.84 -11.83 16.03
C PHE A 193 -6.20 -13.20 15.80
N ASP A 194 -5.62 -13.82 16.82
CA ASP A 194 -4.98 -15.13 16.71
C ASP A 194 -5.96 -16.18 16.15
N GLY A 195 -5.50 -16.97 15.15
CA GLY A 195 -6.31 -17.97 14.46
C GLY A 195 -7.36 -17.40 13.51
N ASN A 196 -7.29 -16.12 13.15
CA ASN A 196 -8.11 -15.53 12.09
C ASN A 196 -7.35 -15.61 10.75
N GLU A 197 -7.80 -16.47 9.84
CA GLU A 197 -7.17 -16.70 8.52
C GLU A 197 -7.18 -15.45 7.61
N HIS A 198 -8.07 -14.51 7.88
CA HIS A 198 -8.17 -13.26 7.11
C HIS A 198 -7.39 -12.10 7.73
N PHE A 199 -6.65 -12.37 8.81
CA PHE A 199 -5.88 -11.36 9.51
C PHE A 199 -4.45 -11.29 8.96
N ASP A 200 -4.02 -10.08 8.62
CA ASP A 200 -2.64 -9.79 8.19
C ASP A 200 -1.94 -8.94 9.26
N GLU A 201 -1.00 -9.57 9.96
CA GLU A 201 -0.20 -8.92 11.02
C GLU A 201 0.59 -7.71 10.50
N LYS A 202 1.05 -7.75 9.25
CA LYS A 202 1.71 -6.61 8.60
C LYS A 202 0.79 -5.39 8.54
N LEU A 203 -0.50 -5.61 8.19
CA LEU A 203 -1.48 -4.52 8.13
C LEU A 203 -1.80 -3.97 9.52
N LEU A 204 -1.86 -4.82 10.55
CA LEU A 204 -2.03 -4.38 11.93
C LEU A 204 -0.86 -3.50 12.39
N ASN A 205 0.38 -3.94 12.18
CA ASN A 205 1.57 -3.16 12.50
C ASN A 205 1.53 -1.77 11.87
N LEU A 206 1.24 -1.71 10.56
CA LEU A 206 1.12 -0.46 9.84
C LEU A 206 -0.02 0.42 10.35
N ALA A 207 -1.17 -0.17 10.70
CA ALA A 207 -2.29 0.57 11.27
C ALA A 207 -1.93 1.14 12.65
N CYS A 208 -1.20 0.41 13.49
CA CYS A 208 -0.69 0.90 14.78
C CYS A 208 0.20 2.13 14.59
N VAL A 209 1.20 2.06 13.67
CA VAL A 209 2.11 3.17 13.38
C VAL A 209 1.38 4.37 12.78
N LEU A 210 0.50 4.14 11.80
CA LEU A 210 -0.11 5.21 11.02
C LEU A 210 -1.34 5.83 11.68
N SER A 211 -1.95 5.15 12.65
CA SER A 211 -3.11 5.67 13.38
C SER A 211 -2.76 6.78 14.37
N HIS A 212 -1.49 6.95 14.73
CA HIS A 212 -1.09 8.01 15.68
C HIS A 212 -1.12 9.39 14.99
N MET A 213 -1.85 10.32 15.59
CA MET A 213 -1.97 11.69 15.10
C MET A 213 -2.18 12.63 16.28
N ASP A 214 -1.24 13.52 16.47
CA ASP A 214 -1.22 14.45 17.60
C ASP A 214 -1.59 15.88 17.15
N TRP A 215 -2.80 16.06 16.64
CA TRP A 215 -3.29 17.34 16.16
C TRP A 215 -4.52 17.78 16.97
N GLY A 216 -4.64 19.06 17.24
CA GLY A 216 -5.75 19.67 17.99
C GLY A 216 -7.12 19.67 17.29
N LEU A 217 -7.36 18.77 16.33
CA LEU A 217 -8.56 18.69 15.53
C LEU A 217 -9.66 17.84 16.20
N GLY A 218 -10.91 18.04 15.80
CA GLY A 218 -12.03 17.18 16.17
C GLY A 218 -11.90 15.76 15.60
N ALA A 219 -12.58 14.78 16.22
CA ALA A 219 -12.43 13.36 15.88
C ALA A 219 -12.74 13.04 14.42
N PHE A 220 -13.76 13.64 13.82
CA PHE A 220 -14.12 13.41 12.42
C PHE A 220 -13.07 13.98 11.46
N GLN A 221 -12.58 15.19 11.72
CA GLN A 221 -11.51 15.81 10.93
C GLN A 221 -10.20 15.01 11.01
N LYS A 222 -9.89 14.48 12.21
CA LYS A 222 -8.76 13.56 12.39
C LYS A 222 -8.92 12.28 11.55
N ALA A 223 -10.13 11.72 11.52
CA ALA A 223 -10.41 10.51 10.74
C ALA A 223 -10.15 10.72 9.24
N GLU A 224 -10.67 11.80 8.67
CA GLU A 224 -10.46 12.14 7.25
C GLU A 224 -8.99 12.42 6.96
N LEU A 225 -8.33 13.17 7.81
CA LEU A 225 -6.92 13.54 7.60
C LEU A 225 -6.01 12.31 7.69
N VAL A 226 -6.15 11.46 8.72
CA VAL A 226 -5.35 10.24 8.86
C VAL A 226 -5.61 9.26 7.71
N PHE A 227 -6.83 9.18 7.23
CA PHE A 227 -7.17 8.38 6.06
C PHE A 227 -6.38 8.84 4.83
N GLN A 228 -6.43 10.13 4.50
CA GLN A 228 -5.71 10.69 3.36
C GLN A 228 -4.19 10.59 3.51
N GLU A 229 -3.65 10.85 4.69
CA GLU A 229 -2.21 10.70 4.94
C GLU A 229 -1.75 9.25 4.80
N THR A 230 -2.53 8.29 5.31
CA THR A 230 -2.22 6.86 5.19
C THR A 230 -2.19 6.42 3.74
N LEU A 231 -3.20 6.82 2.95
CA LEU A 231 -3.21 6.55 1.51
C LEU A 231 -1.95 7.09 0.81
N ASN A 232 -1.49 8.28 1.20
CA ASN A 232 -0.39 8.98 0.52
C ASN A 232 0.99 8.67 1.12
N THR A 233 1.08 7.96 2.24
CA THR A 233 2.38 7.61 2.85
C THR A 233 3.20 6.73 1.91
N PRO A 234 4.49 7.05 1.64
CA PRO A 234 5.34 6.31 0.71
C PRO A 234 5.83 4.99 1.31
N LEU A 235 4.93 4.05 1.52
CA LEU A 235 5.22 2.72 2.02
C LEU A 235 5.65 1.79 0.89
N LEU A 236 6.73 1.05 1.09
CA LEU A 236 7.20 0.04 0.16
C LEU A 236 6.31 -1.20 0.24
N ARG A 237 6.15 -1.88 -0.91
CA ARG A 237 5.47 -3.19 -1.01
C ARG A 237 4.02 -3.24 -0.50
N LEU A 238 3.28 -2.12 -0.56
CA LEU A 238 1.84 -2.11 -0.30
C LEU A 238 1.07 -1.95 -1.60
N SER A 239 0.20 -2.90 -1.88
CA SER A 239 -0.82 -2.77 -2.93
C SER A 239 -1.81 -1.64 -2.59
N HIS A 240 -2.55 -1.17 -3.58
CA HIS A 240 -3.60 -0.17 -3.34
C HIS A 240 -4.72 -0.68 -2.43
N LYS A 241 -5.04 -1.97 -2.50
CA LYS A 241 -6.01 -2.61 -1.58
C LYS A 241 -5.53 -2.56 -0.13
N GLU A 242 -4.31 -3.02 0.14
CA GLU A 242 -3.71 -2.96 1.49
C GLU A 242 -3.65 -1.53 2.02
N ARG A 243 -3.34 -0.53 1.16
CA ARG A 243 -3.36 0.89 1.55
C ARG A 243 -4.74 1.35 2.01
N ILE A 244 -5.79 0.98 1.26
CA ILE A 244 -7.17 1.32 1.61
C ILE A 244 -7.55 0.63 2.93
N GLN A 245 -7.22 -0.64 3.12
CA GLN A 245 -7.51 -1.37 4.36
C GLN A 245 -6.88 -0.70 5.58
N ILE A 246 -5.60 -0.32 5.51
CA ILE A 246 -4.90 0.37 6.59
C ILE A 246 -5.53 1.75 6.83
N ALA A 247 -5.80 2.50 5.76
CA ALA A 247 -6.43 3.82 5.86
C ALA A 247 -7.82 3.76 6.52
N LEU A 248 -8.62 2.73 6.18
CA LEU A 248 -9.91 2.46 6.81
C LEU A 248 -9.75 2.11 8.30
N SER A 249 -8.79 1.27 8.65
CA SER A 249 -8.50 0.94 10.06
C SER A 249 -8.14 2.19 10.86
N CYS A 250 -7.30 3.06 10.30
CA CYS A 250 -6.94 4.33 10.91
C CYS A 250 -8.14 5.30 11.00
N TYR A 251 -8.99 5.35 9.97
CA TYR A 251 -10.21 6.14 9.96
C TYR A 251 -11.15 5.73 11.11
N TRP A 252 -11.45 4.42 11.24
CA TRP A 252 -12.36 3.91 12.27
C TRP A 252 -11.77 3.94 13.69
N ARG A 253 -10.49 4.12 13.84
CA ARG A 253 -9.91 4.44 15.14
C ARG A 253 -10.42 5.78 15.67
N TYR A 254 -10.63 6.79 14.81
CA TYR A 254 -11.07 8.13 15.25
C TYR A 254 -12.58 8.29 15.28
N CYS A 255 -13.31 7.71 14.35
CA CYS A 255 -14.76 7.81 14.29
C CYS A 255 -15.48 6.48 14.55
N SER A 256 -16.80 6.51 14.71
CA SER A 256 -17.59 5.29 14.88
C SER A 256 -17.60 4.48 13.58
N ILE A 257 -17.59 3.16 13.70
CA ILE A 257 -17.73 2.21 12.58
C ILE A 257 -19.01 2.43 11.76
N LYS A 258 -20.00 3.11 12.33
CA LYS A 258 -21.23 3.50 11.63
C LYS A 258 -21.01 4.54 10.54
N TYR A 259 -19.91 5.32 10.62
CA TYR A 259 -19.57 6.31 9.62
C TYR A 259 -18.63 5.65 8.59
N ASN A 260 -18.93 5.80 7.32
CA ASN A 260 -18.09 5.31 6.25
C ASN A 260 -17.38 6.48 5.56
N PRO A 261 -16.15 6.27 5.10
CA PRO A 261 -15.52 7.18 4.17
C PRO A 261 -16.23 7.13 2.81
N LYS A 262 -15.72 7.84 1.82
CA LYS A 262 -16.29 7.84 0.46
C LYS A 262 -16.47 6.42 -0.07
N ILE A 263 -17.63 6.18 -0.68
CA ILE A 263 -18.06 4.86 -1.15
C ILE A 263 -17.07 4.22 -2.13
N GLU A 264 -16.39 5.01 -2.94
CA GLU A 264 -15.41 4.56 -3.93
C GLU A 264 -14.27 3.73 -3.36
N TYR A 265 -13.86 3.99 -2.11
CA TYR A 265 -12.85 3.18 -1.43
C TYR A 265 -13.41 1.84 -0.96
N LEU A 266 -14.67 1.82 -0.51
CA LEU A 266 -15.32 0.59 -0.04
C LEU A 266 -15.60 -0.36 -1.21
N THR A 267 -16.00 0.15 -2.37
CA THR A 267 -16.27 -0.67 -3.56
C THR A 267 -15.01 -1.30 -4.16
N PHE A 268 -13.84 -0.79 -3.78
CA PHE A 268 -12.56 -1.35 -4.23
C PHE A 268 -12.11 -2.59 -3.44
N LEU A 269 -12.72 -2.82 -2.28
CA LEU A 269 -12.44 -3.94 -1.39
C LEU A 269 -13.57 -4.97 -1.41
N ASN A 270 -13.26 -6.21 -1.07
CA ASN A 270 -14.28 -7.20 -0.77
C ASN A 270 -14.78 -7.08 0.68
N ASN A 271 -15.86 -7.80 1.00
CA ASN A 271 -16.49 -7.72 2.33
C ASN A 271 -15.54 -8.14 3.46
N ASN A 272 -14.70 -9.16 3.26
CA ASN A 272 -13.75 -9.63 4.28
C ASN A 272 -12.67 -8.58 4.55
N GLU A 273 -12.17 -7.91 3.50
CA GLU A 273 -11.18 -6.82 3.60
C GLU A 273 -11.75 -5.63 4.37
N ILE A 274 -13.01 -5.23 4.08
CA ILE A 274 -13.71 -4.16 4.81
C ILE A 274 -13.92 -4.55 6.27
N PHE A 275 -14.36 -5.79 6.49
CA PHE A 275 -14.66 -6.31 7.82
C PHE A 275 -13.40 -6.38 8.70
N SER A 276 -12.31 -6.94 8.20
CA SER A 276 -11.02 -6.95 8.88
C SER A 276 -10.55 -5.53 9.24
N SER A 277 -10.70 -4.57 8.33
CA SER A 277 -10.35 -3.17 8.60
C SER A 277 -11.20 -2.55 9.72
N LYS A 278 -12.51 -2.89 9.80
CA LYS A 278 -13.38 -2.46 10.90
C LYS A 278 -12.95 -3.04 12.24
N GLN A 279 -12.60 -4.32 12.27
CA GLN A 279 -12.13 -4.98 13.48
C GLN A 279 -10.84 -4.34 14.01
N VAL A 280 -9.86 -4.12 13.13
CA VAL A 280 -8.60 -3.44 13.49
C VAL A 280 -8.87 -2.01 13.97
N GLY A 281 -9.70 -1.26 13.27
CA GLY A 281 -10.08 0.11 13.68
C GLY A 281 -10.76 0.15 15.04
N ALA A 282 -11.67 -0.79 15.34
CA ALA A 282 -12.33 -0.91 16.63
C ALA A 282 -11.35 -1.25 17.76
N ALA A 283 -10.41 -2.18 17.49
CA ALA A 283 -9.37 -2.57 18.42
C ALA A 283 -8.43 -1.41 18.76
N LEU A 284 -7.95 -0.68 17.74
CA LEU A 284 -7.16 0.53 17.94
C LEU A 284 -7.92 1.59 18.73
N ARG A 285 -9.19 1.82 18.38
CA ARG A 285 -10.03 2.80 19.10
C ARG A 285 -10.23 2.44 20.58
N PHE A 286 -10.39 1.16 20.86
CA PHE A 286 -10.47 0.66 22.22
C PHE A 286 -9.13 0.83 22.96
N ALA A 287 -8.02 0.34 22.42
CA ALA A 287 -6.70 0.45 23.02
C ALA A 287 -6.33 1.92 23.34
N HIS A 288 -6.54 2.82 22.38
CA HIS A 288 -6.34 4.26 22.62
C HIS A 288 -7.25 4.88 23.69
N SER A 289 -8.36 4.24 24.05
CA SER A 289 -9.18 4.73 25.17
C SER A 289 -8.63 4.36 26.54
N LEU A 290 -7.84 3.31 26.61
CA LEU A 290 -7.14 2.90 27.82
C LEU A 290 -5.90 3.77 28.09
N THR A 291 -5.32 4.33 27.04
CA THR A 291 -4.05 5.07 27.12
C THR A 291 -4.21 6.59 27.17
N SER A 292 -5.41 7.09 27.38
CA SER A 292 -5.67 8.54 27.47
C SER A 292 -4.81 9.26 28.53
N ILE A 293 -4.29 8.52 29.54
CA ILE A 293 -3.40 9.03 30.58
C ILE A 293 -1.97 8.57 30.33
N SER A 294 -1.73 7.28 30.02
CA SER A 294 -0.41 6.71 29.80
C SER A 294 -0.45 5.40 29.00
N THR A 295 0.55 5.18 28.14
CA THR A 295 0.72 3.91 27.39
C THR A 295 1.28 2.77 28.26
N ILE A 296 1.75 3.04 29.49
CA ILE A 296 2.24 2.00 30.43
C ILE A 296 1.15 0.98 30.72
N PHE A 297 -0.10 1.39 30.82
CA PHE A 297 -1.22 0.48 31.09
C PHE A 297 -1.42 -0.63 30.06
N LEU A 298 -0.95 -0.46 28.81
CA LEU A 298 -1.02 -1.53 27.81
C LEU A 298 -0.10 -2.72 28.13
N GLU A 299 0.96 -2.50 28.91
CA GLU A 299 1.89 -3.57 29.33
C GLU A 299 1.32 -4.34 30.52
N GLU A 300 0.55 -3.68 31.37
CA GLU A 300 -0.06 -4.29 32.56
C GLU A 300 -1.38 -5.00 32.25
N PHE A 301 -2.09 -4.55 31.22
CA PHE A 301 -3.38 -5.11 30.82
C PHE A 301 -3.20 -6.20 29.78
N LYS A 302 -4.12 -7.19 29.79
CA LYS A 302 -4.13 -8.25 28.76
C LYS A 302 -5.46 -8.28 28.06
N LEU A 303 -5.41 -8.25 26.73
CA LEU A 303 -6.57 -8.41 25.85
C LEU A 303 -6.41 -9.72 25.07
N TYR A 304 -7.36 -10.65 25.21
CA TYR A 304 -7.30 -11.93 24.54
C TYR A 304 -8.68 -12.53 24.30
N LYS A 305 -8.79 -13.48 23.38
CA LYS A 305 -10.01 -14.24 23.15
C LYS A 305 -9.92 -15.65 23.72
N ARG A 306 -11.04 -16.15 24.21
CA ARG A 306 -11.18 -17.54 24.64
C ARG A 306 -12.63 -17.99 24.44
N GLY A 307 -12.85 -19.04 23.64
CA GLY A 307 -14.19 -19.48 23.25
C GLY A 307 -14.96 -18.35 22.57
N ASN A 308 -16.17 -18.09 22.98
CA ASN A 308 -17.05 -17.04 22.42
C ASN A 308 -16.93 -15.68 23.14
N SER A 309 -15.82 -15.44 23.82
CA SER A 309 -15.65 -14.20 24.61
C SER A 309 -14.29 -13.55 24.35
N VAL A 310 -14.29 -12.22 24.40
CA VAL A 310 -13.08 -11.40 24.47
C VAL A 310 -12.92 -10.89 25.91
N PHE A 311 -11.72 -11.10 26.45
CA PHE A 311 -11.38 -10.79 27.82
C PHE A 311 -10.45 -9.59 27.88
N LEU A 312 -10.77 -8.66 28.78
CA LEU A 312 -9.86 -7.63 29.22
C LEU A 312 -9.48 -7.91 30.67
N LYS A 313 -8.24 -8.34 30.91
CA LYS A 313 -7.70 -8.55 32.25
C LYS A 313 -6.95 -7.31 32.70
N ILE A 314 -7.29 -6.82 33.90
CA ILE A 314 -6.78 -5.57 34.49
C ILE A 314 -6.40 -5.82 35.94
N PRO A 315 -5.26 -5.33 36.44
CA PRO A 315 -4.95 -5.30 37.88
C PRO A 315 -6.03 -4.53 38.63
N ALA A 316 -6.46 -5.03 39.80
CA ALA A 316 -7.57 -4.42 40.57
C ALA A 316 -7.32 -2.96 40.95
N GLN A 317 -6.06 -2.59 41.14
CA GLN A 317 -5.64 -1.20 41.41
C GLN A 317 -5.95 -0.21 40.29
N HIS A 318 -6.22 -0.68 39.06
CA HIS A 318 -6.53 0.14 37.90
C HIS A 318 -8.02 0.09 37.50
N GLN A 319 -8.88 -0.36 38.39
CA GLN A 319 -10.32 -0.49 38.12
C GLN A 319 -10.95 0.83 37.65
N GLU A 320 -10.52 1.98 38.17
CA GLU A 320 -11.04 3.30 37.84
C GLU A 320 -10.83 3.73 36.39
N ILE A 321 -9.87 3.11 35.68
CA ILE A 321 -9.62 3.37 34.25
C ILE A 321 -10.80 2.96 33.39
N ILE A 322 -11.64 2.02 33.88
CA ILE A 322 -12.80 1.50 33.16
C ILE A 322 -13.98 2.47 33.22
N SER A 323 -13.80 3.61 32.59
CA SER A 323 -14.85 4.60 32.40
C SER A 323 -16.00 4.09 31.52
N LYS A 324 -17.13 4.80 31.55
CA LYS A 324 -18.29 4.55 30.66
C LYS A 324 -17.83 4.53 29.17
N GLN A 325 -16.89 5.38 28.81
CA GLN A 325 -16.38 5.47 27.45
C GLN A 325 -15.53 4.25 27.07
N VAL A 326 -14.63 3.79 27.94
CA VAL A 326 -13.83 2.58 27.76
C VAL A 326 -14.74 1.37 27.59
N THR A 327 -15.73 1.21 28.50
CA THR A 327 -16.71 0.13 28.43
C THR A 327 -17.49 0.15 27.10
N LYS A 328 -17.93 1.31 26.64
CA LYS A 328 -18.63 1.46 25.35
C LYS A 328 -17.76 1.04 24.18
N ARG A 329 -16.47 1.38 24.18
CA ARG A 329 -15.52 1.02 23.13
C ARG A 329 -15.15 -0.47 23.17
N PHE A 330 -15.02 -1.05 24.35
CA PHE A 330 -14.81 -2.49 24.53
C PHE A 330 -16.00 -3.32 24.00
N LYS A 331 -17.24 -2.93 24.34
CA LYS A 331 -18.44 -3.55 23.77
C LYS A 331 -18.52 -3.40 22.24
N ALA A 332 -18.08 -2.27 21.71
CA ALA A 332 -18.03 -2.07 20.26
C ALA A 332 -17.00 -2.99 19.59
N LEU A 333 -15.81 -3.16 20.17
CA LEU A 333 -14.82 -4.12 19.70
C LEU A 333 -15.37 -5.56 19.74
N ALA A 334 -15.94 -5.97 20.86
CA ALA A 334 -16.50 -7.32 21.02
C ALA A 334 -17.56 -7.63 19.96
N ARG A 335 -18.44 -6.67 19.67
CA ARG A 335 -19.45 -6.81 18.61
C ARG A 335 -18.83 -7.01 17.23
N GLU A 336 -17.78 -6.27 16.87
CA GLU A 336 -17.10 -6.43 15.58
C GLU A 336 -16.30 -7.74 15.49
N LEU A 337 -15.95 -8.32 16.64
CA LEU A 337 -15.31 -9.63 16.72
C LEU A 337 -16.33 -10.79 16.80
N PHE A 338 -17.63 -10.50 16.91
CA PHE A 338 -18.71 -11.46 17.24
C PHE A 338 -18.46 -12.24 18.55
N LEU A 339 -17.93 -11.54 19.55
CA LEU A 339 -17.59 -12.10 20.87
C LEU A 339 -18.30 -11.34 21.98
N GLU A 340 -18.47 -12.00 23.13
CA GLU A 340 -18.99 -11.35 24.33
C GLU A 340 -17.87 -10.67 25.12
N PRO A 341 -18.04 -9.39 25.54
CA PRO A 341 -17.03 -8.68 26.32
C PRO A 341 -17.05 -9.09 27.79
N ARG A 342 -15.89 -9.45 28.32
CA ARG A 342 -15.70 -9.79 29.74
C ARG A 342 -14.50 -9.05 30.33
N VAL A 343 -14.71 -8.36 31.44
CA VAL A 343 -13.64 -7.71 32.21
C VAL A 343 -13.31 -8.57 33.40
N ILE A 344 -12.03 -8.83 33.63
CA ILE A 344 -11.51 -9.60 34.78
C ILE A 344 -10.55 -8.70 35.55
N TYR A 345 -10.79 -8.57 36.83
CA TYR A 345 -9.88 -7.92 37.76
C TYR A 345 -9.00 -8.98 38.41
N SER A 346 -7.68 -8.80 38.35
CA SER A 346 -6.73 -9.70 39.02
C SER A 346 -6.14 -9.01 40.24
N ASN A 347 -6.23 -9.67 41.39
CA ASN A 347 -5.34 -9.37 42.50
C ASN A 347 -3.93 -9.83 42.06
N ASN A 348 -2.92 -9.01 42.31
CA ASN A 348 -1.53 -9.30 41.98
C ASN A 348 -1.08 -10.64 42.51
#